data_cb8c69008d0e4ff3be5059fa74abaf3b
#
_entry.id   cb8c69008d0e4ff3be5059fa74abaf3b
#
_cell.length_a   1.000
_cell.length_b   1.000
_cell.length_c   1.000
_cell.angle_alpha   90.00
_cell.angle_beta   90.00
_cell.angle_gamma   90.00
#
_symmetry.space_group_name_H-M   'P 1'
#
loop_
_entity.id
_entity.type
_entity.pdbx_description
1 polymer ?
#
loop_
_entity_poly.entity_id
_entity_poly.type
_entity_poly.pdbx_seq_one_letter_code
_entity_poly.pdbx_strand_id
1 'polypeptide(L)'
;MTLPTVAQQQAVQRRTVAILSAGQVLGGIAFGATVSLGALLAADISGDDALSGLATASVTLGAALCAIPLARAATKLGRRRALTLGNLFALVGIGIVILAAAVRLFPLLLVGILLIGAGNAGNLQSRFAATDLASPRH
;
A
#
# COMPACT_ATOMS: atom_id res chain seq x y z
N MET A 1 16.53 32.43 -14.23
CA MET A 1 15.62 31.32 -13.96
C MET A 1 14.27 31.62 -14.64
N THR A 2 13.96 30.91 -15.71
CA THR A 2 12.71 31.12 -16.44
C THR A 2 11.59 30.32 -15.78
N LEU A 3 10.49 30.99 -15.49
CA LEU A 3 9.31 30.31 -14.95
C LEU A 3 8.71 29.41 -16.03
N PRO A 4 8.26 28.20 -15.66
CA PRO A 4 7.62 27.31 -16.63
C PRO A 4 6.35 27.93 -17.17
N THR A 5 6.11 27.77 -18.46
CA THR A 5 4.87 28.25 -19.08
C THR A 5 3.68 27.46 -18.60
N VAL A 6 2.47 28.02 -18.71
CA VAL A 6 1.23 27.35 -18.34
C VAL A 6 1.09 26.01 -19.08
N ALA A 7 1.49 25.98 -20.37
CA ALA A 7 1.47 24.75 -21.15
C ALA A 7 2.39 23.67 -20.58
N GLN A 8 3.60 24.06 -20.14
CA GLN A 8 4.55 23.14 -19.52
C GLN A 8 4.02 22.61 -18.19
N GLN A 9 3.41 23.46 -17.37
CA GLN A 9 2.80 23.06 -16.10
C GLN A 9 1.67 22.07 -16.33
N GLN A 10 0.82 22.31 -17.32
CA GLN A 10 -0.28 21.40 -17.68
C GLN A 10 0.24 20.05 -18.19
N ALA A 11 1.31 20.06 -19.00
CA ALA A 11 1.90 18.83 -19.51
C ALA A 11 2.48 17.98 -18.37
N VAL A 12 3.21 18.61 -17.43
CA VAL A 12 3.75 17.93 -16.24
C VAL A 12 2.62 17.39 -15.37
N GLN A 13 1.58 18.19 -15.17
CA GLN A 13 0.43 17.77 -14.36
C GLN A 13 -0.28 16.57 -14.97
N ARG A 14 -0.54 16.59 -16.28
CA ARG A 14 -1.15 15.46 -17.00
C ARG A 14 -0.32 14.20 -16.86
N ARG A 15 1.00 14.31 -17.04
CA ARG A 15 1.92 13.17 -16.90
C ARG A 15 1.91 12.63 -15.48
N THR A 16 1.96 13.51 -14.49
CA THR A 16 1.93 13.13 -13.08
C THR A 16 0.63 12.42 -12.73
N VAL A 17 -0.51 12.96 -13.16
CA VAL A 17 -1.83 12.34 -12.93
C VAL A 17 -1.91 10.98 -13.60
N ALA A 18 -1.42 10.85 -14.84
CA ALA A 18 -1.41 9.58 -15.57
C ALA A 18 -0.57 8.51 -14.84
N ILE A 19 0.63 8.89 -14.38
CA ILE A 19 1.52 7.97 -13.65
C ILE A 19 0.89 7.55 -12.31
N LEU A 20 0.32 8.51 -11.57
CA LEU A 20 -0.34 8.23 -10.30
C LEU A 20 -1.56 7.33 -10.49
N SER A 21 -2.36 7.59 -11.54
CA SER A 21 -3.52 6.77 -11.86
C SER A 21 -3.12 5.35 -12.22
N ALA A 22 -2.09 5.18 -13.05
CA ALA A 22 -1.55 3.87 -13.41
C ALA A 22 -1.05 3.14 -12.15
N GLY A 23 -0.33 3.84 -11.28
CA GLY A 23 0.12 3.29 -10.01
C GLY A 23 -1.03 2.85 -9.12
N GLN A 24 -2.12 3.63 -9.08
CA GLN A 24 -3.31 3.29 -8.31
C GLN A 24 -4.01 2.03 -8.84
N VAL A 25 -4.14 1.92 -10.16
CA VAL A 25 -4.74 0.74 -10.79
C VAL A 25 -3.90 -0.51 -10.48
N LEU A 26 -2.59 -0.42 -10.70
CA LEU A 26 -1.67 -1.54 -10.42
C LEU A 26 -1.66 -1.90 -8.93
N GLY A 27 -1.62 -0.89 -8.06
CA GLY A 27 -1.68 -1.08 -6.62
C GLY A 27 -2.99 -1.72 -6.17
N GLY A 28 -4.11 -1.31 -6.76
CA GLY A 28 -5.42 -1.89 -6.49
C GLY A 28 -5.50 -3.36 -6.91
N ILE A 29 -4.98 -3.68 -8.10
CA ILE A 29 -4.92 -5.06 -8.58
C ILE A 29 -4.04 -5.92 -7.64
N ALA A 30 -2.87 -5.42 -7.30
CA ALA A 30 -1.96 -6.12 -6.39
C ALA A 30 -2.59 -6.33 -5.02
N PHE A 31 -3.27 -5.32 -4.50
CA PHE A 31 -3.97 -5.40 -3.22
C PHE A 31 -5.10 -6.44 -3.27
N GLY A 32 -5.93 -6.40 -4.32
CA GLY A 32 -7.02 -7.36 -4.51
C GLY A 32 -6.50 -8.78 -4.63
N ALA A 33 -5.43 -8.98 -5.40
CA ALA A 33 -4.78 -10.28 -5.53
C ALA A 33 -4.24 -10.77 -4.18
N THR A 34 -3.62 -9.87 -3.40
CA THR A 34 -3.08 -10.21 -2.07
C THR A 34 -4.19 -10.65 -1.12
N VAL A 35 -5.30 -9.92 -1.10
CA VAL A 35 -6.44 -10.27 -0.23
C VAL A 35 -7.02 -11.63 -0.64
N SER A 36 -7.21 -11.85 -1.93
CA SER A 36 -7.79 -13.10 -2.45
C SER A 36 -6.86 -14.29 -2.21
N LEU A 37 -5.60 -14.16 -2.62
CA LEU A 37 -4.61 -15.24 -2.45
C LEU A 37 -4.28 -15.47 -0.99
N GLY A 38 -4.20 -14.41 -0.20
CA GLY A 38 -3.97 -14.49 1.24
C GLY A 38 -5.05 -15.28 1.95
N ALA A 39 -6.33 -15.03 1.60
CA ALA A 39 -7.45 -15.76 2.16
C ALA A 39 -7.40 -17.25 1.75
N LEU A 40 -7.09 -17.53 0.48
CA LEU A 40 -6.95 -18.91 0.00
C LEU A 40 -5.79 -19.64 0.69
N LEU A 41 -4.63 -18.98 0.81
CA LEU A 41 -3.47 -19.55 1.50
C LEU A 41 -3.77 -19.80 2.99
N ALA A 42 -4.47 -18.88 3.63
CA ALA A 42 -4.85 -19.04 5.04
C ALA A 42 -5.76 -20.24 5.22
N ALA A 43 -6.73 -20.43 4.33
CA ALA A 43 -7.62 -21.58 4.36
C ALA A 43 -6.84 -22.90 4.09
N ASP A 44 -5.95 -22.87 3.11
CA ASP A 44 -5.14 -24.04 2.74
C ASP A 44 -4.16 -24.46 3.85
N ILE A 45 -3.44 -23.48 4.42
CA ILE A 45 -2.44 -23.75 5.46
C ILE A 45 -3.09 -24.16 6.77
N SER A 46 -4.17 -23.49 7.17
CA SER A 46 -4.87 -23.76 8.43
C SER A 46 -5.83 -24.96 8.33
N GLY A 47 -6.31 -25.27 7.14
CA GLY A 47 -7.32 -26.29 6.92
C GLY A 47 -8.72 -25.87 7.37
N ASP A 48 -8.93 -24.60 7.68
CA ASP A 48 -10.20 -24.07 8.19
C ASP A 48 -10.56 -22.78 7.43
N ASP A 49 -11.71 -22.81 6.77
CA ASP A 49 -12.21 -21.65 5.99
C ASP A 49 -12.51 -20.43 6.88
N ALA A 50 -12.87 -20.66 8.14
CA ALA A 50 -13.12 -19.56 9.08
C ALA A 50 -11.88 -18.70 9.30
N LEU A 51 -10.68 -19.30 9.24
CA LEU A 51 -9.42 -18.59 9.43
C LEU A 51 -9.02 -17.75 8.20
N SER A 52 -9.68 -17.96 7.06
CA SER A 52 -9.45 -17.10 5.89
C SER A 52 -9.84 -15.64 6.18
N GLY A 53 -10.83 -15.42 7.04
CA GLY A 53 -11.24 -14.11 7.49
C GLY A 53 -10.16 -13.38 8.29
N LEU A 54 -9.31 -14.13 9.01
CA LEU A 54 -8.19 -13.55 9.75
C LEU A 54 -7.15 -12.93 8.80
N ALA A 55 -6.95 -13.51 7.62
CA ALA A 55 -6.05 -12.94 6.63
C ALA A 55 -6.53 -11.56 6.18
N THR A 56 -7.82 -11.43 5.85
CA THR A 56 -8.42 -10.15 5.47
C THR A 56 -8.39 -9.16 6.64
N ALA A 57 -8.70 -9.61 7.85
CA ALA A 57 -8.61 -8.79 9.06
C ALA A 57 -7.18 -8.30 9.30
N SER A 58 -6.17 -9.13 9.04
CA SER A 58 -4.75 -8.77 9.19
C SER A 58 -4.34 -7.65 8.23
N VAL A 59 -4.83 -7.68 6.98
CA VAL A 59 -4.58 -6.59 6.02
C VAL A 59 -5.13 -5.27 6.56
N THR A 60 -6.38 -5.28 7.01
CA THR A 60 -7.04 -4.08 7.55
C THR A 60 -6.35 -3.60 8.82
N LEU A 61 -6.00 -4.51 9.70
CA LEU A 61 -5.29 -4.19 10.94
C LEU A 61 -3.92 -3.58 10.66
N GLY A 62 -3.17 -4.14 9.72
CA GLY A 62 -1.87 -3.60 9.31
C GLY A 62 -1.99 -2.19 8.76
N ALA A 63 -2.98 -1.95 7.90
CA ALA A 63 -3.26 -0.62 7.36
C ALA A 63 -3.62 0.36 8.48
N ALA A 64 -4.48 -0.05 9.40
CA ALA A 64 -4.92 0.79 10.52
C ALA A 64 -3.77 1.11 11.48
N LEU A 65 -2.98 0.11 11.87
CA LEU A 65 -1.86 0.30 12.80
C LEU A 65 -0.77 1.19 12.23
N CYS A 66 -0.53 1.11 10.93
CA CYS A 66 0.54 1.87 10.28
C CYS A 66 0.08 3.20 9.71
N ALA A 67 -1.22 3.49 9.69
CA ALA A 67 -1.76 4.76 9.20
C ALA A 67 -1.19 5.95 10.00
N ILE A 68 -1.22 5.87 11.32
CA ILE A 68 -0.72 6.95 12.19
C ILE A 68 0.81 7.09 12.11
N PRO A 69 1.61 6.02 12.29
CA PRO A 69 3.07 6.14 12.14
C PRO A 69 3.52 6.65 10.79
N LEU A 70 2.87 6.17 9.71
CA LEU A 70 3.20 6.63 8.35
C LEU A 70 2.82 8.09 8.14
N ALA A 71 1.68 8.52 8.68
CA ALA A 71 1.28 9.92 8.61
C ALA A 71 2.28 10.81 9.35
N ARG A 72 2.75 10.40 10.52
CA ARG A 72 3.78 11.10 11.27
C ARG A 72 5.11 11.12 10.53
N ALA A 73 5.48 10.02 9.91
CA ALA A 73 6.68 9.94 9.09
C ALA A 73 6.59 10.89 7.88
N ALA A 74 5.40 10.99 7.27
CA ALA A 74 5.18 11.89 6.15
C ALA A 74 5.36 13.36 6.55
N THR A 75 4.94 13.75 7.76
CA THR A 75 5.12 15.12 8.25
C THR A 75 6.55 15.41 8.69
N LYS A 76 7.25 14.44 9.27
CA LYS A 76 8.61 14.61 9.80
C LYS A 76 9.70 14.41 8.74
N LEU A 77 9.59 13.35 7.95
CA LEU A 77 10.61 12.95 6.99
C LEU A 77 10.28 13.32 5.55
N GLY A 78 9.06 13.76 5.29
CA GLY A 78 8.56 14.06 3.97
C GLY A 78 7.80 12.89 3.36
N ARG A 79 6.86 13.21 2.47
CA ARG A 79 5.96 12.24 1.84
C ARG A 79 6.70 11.18 1.04
N ARG A 80 7.77 11.59 0.34
CA ARG A 80 8.57 10.68 -0.48
C ARG A 80 9.16 9.55 0.36
N ARG A 81 9.73 9.89 1.52
CA ARG A 81 10.31 8.89 2.42
C ARG A 81 9.26 8.00 3.05
N ALA A 82 8.12 8.57 3.43
CA ALA A 82 7.02 7.80 3.99
C ALA A 82 6.48 6.79 2.98
N LEU A 83 6.31 7.18 1.71
CA LEU A 83 5.87 6.27 0.65
C LEU A 83 6.90 5.17 0.39
N THR A 84 8.18 5.51 0.42
CA THR A 84 9.27 4.53 0.27
C THR A 84 9.22 3.50 1.41
N LEU A 85 9.02 3.95 2.65
CA LEU A 85 8.88 3.06 3.80
C LEU A 85 7.67 2.13 3.66
N GLY A 86 6.53 2.67 3.23
CA GLY A 86 5.33 1.87 2.98
C GLY A 86 5.57 0.78 1.95
N ASN A 87 6.23 1.13 0.84
CA ASN A 87 6.58 0.18 -0.21
C ASN A 87 7.58 -0.88 0.28
N LEU A 88 8.55 -0.49 1.12
CA LEU A 88 9.49 -1.44 1.73
C LEU A 88 8.75 -2.44 2.64
N PHE A 89 7.82 -1.97 3.44
CA PHE A 89 6.99 -2.86 4.27
C PHE A 89 6.20 -3.84 3.40
N ALA A 90 5.64 -3.37 2.29
CA ALA A 90 4.91 -4.24 1.37
C ALA A 90 5.82 -5.30 0.76
N LEU A 91 7.02 -4.92 0.32
CA LEU A 91 7.99 -5.85 -0.26
C LEU A 91 8.44 -6.90 0.74
N VAL A 92 8.75 -6.50 1.97
CA VAL A 92 9.12 -7.42 3.05
C VAL A 92 7.93 -8.34 3.36
N GLY A 93 6.71 -7.79 3.38
CA GLY A 93 5.50 -8.58 3.60
C GLY A 93 5.29 -9.64 2.53
N ILE A 94 5.51 -9.30 1.26
CA ILE A 94 5.41 -10.26 0.14
C ILE A 94 6.44 -11.37 0.33
N GLY A 95 7.68 -11.03 0.66
CA GLY A 95 8.72 -12.03 0.93
C GLY A 95 8.35 -12.97 2.08
N ILE A 96 7.78 -12.43 3.16
CA ILE A 96 7.31 -13.21 4.30
C ILE A 96 6.15 -14.12 3.91
N VAL A 97 5.21 -13.65 3.09
CA VAL A 97 4.09 -14.46 2.60
C VAL A 97 4.60 -15.64 1.76
N ILE A 98 5.57 -15.40 0.88
CA ILE A 98 6.19 -16.46 0.07
C ILE A 98 6.86 -17.49 0.98
N LEU A 99 7.61 -17.02 1.97
CA LEU A 99 8.27 -17.90 2.93
C LEU A 99 7.24 -18.70 3.75
N ALA A 100 6.18 -18.05 4.21
CA ALA A 100 5.11 -18.68 4.95
C ALA A 100 4.43 -19.79 4.13
N ALA A 101 4.20 -19.54 2.85
CA ALA A 101 3.62 -20.53 1.94
C ALA A 101 4.56 -21.72 1.75
N ALA A 102 5.86 -21.48 1.66
CA ALA A 102 6.87 -22.54 1.50
C ALA A 102 7.00 -23.40 2.76
N VAL A 103 6.96 -22.77 3.93
CA VAL A 103 7.10 -23.46 5.23
C VAL A 103 5.74 -23.92 5.78
N ARG A 104 4.66 -23.43 5.22
CA ARG A 104 3.26 -23.69 5.65
C ARG A 104 3.02 -23.31 7.11
N LEU A 105 3.50 -22.12 7.49
CA LEU A 105 3.32 -21.54 8.82
C LEU A 105 2.24 -20.45 8.77
N PHE A 106 1.12 -20.69 9.45
CA PHE A 106 -0.02 -19.76 9.47
C PHE A 106 0.30 -18.43 10.18
N PRO A 107 0.92 -18.38 11.37
CA PRO A 107 1.25 -17.11 12.01
C PRO A 107 2.19 -16.25 11.18
N LEU A 108 3.15 -16.88 10.49
CA LEU A 108 4.08 -16.15 9.60
C LEU A 108 3.35 -15.55 8.41
N LEU A 109 2.35 -16.25 7.86
CA LEU A 109 1.48 -15.75 6.80
C LEU A 109 0.73 -14.48 7.25
N LEU A 110 0.18 -14.50 8.46
CA LEU A 110 -0.53 -13.34 9.02
C LEU A 110 0.38 -12.13 9.17
N VAL A 111 1.62 -12.33 9.63
CA VAL A 111 2.61 -11.25 9.76
C VAL A 111 2.92 -10.66 8.39
N GLY A 112 3.13 -11.49 7.38
CA GLY A 112 3.39 -11.02 6.01
C GLY A 112 2.23 -10.21 5.44
N ILE A 113 1.01 -10.69 5.62
CA ILE A 113 -0.22 -10.01 5.17
C ILE A 113 -0.39 -8.67 5.92
N LEU A 114 -0.10 -8.65 7.21
CA LEU A 114 -0.15 -7.43 8.02
C LEU A 114 0.81 -6.38 7.49
N LEU A 115 2.04 -6.76 7.12
CA LEU A 115 3.02 -5.84 6.52
C LEU A 115 2.58 -5.33 5.16
N ILE A 116 1.93 -6.15 4.35
CA ILE A 116 1.36 -5.73 3.07
C ILE A 116 0.25 -4.70 3.31
N GLY A 117 -0.58 -4.91 4.33
CA GLY A 117 -1.59 -3.93 4.75
C GLY A 117 -0.97 -2.60 5.17
N ALA A 118 0.16 -2.65 5.87
CA ALA A 118 0.93 -1.46 6.24
C ALA A 118 1.37 -0.68 5.00
N GLY A 119 1.83 -1.37 3.96
CA GLY A 119 2.17 -0.74 2.68
C GLY A 119 0.96 -0.09 2.01
N ASN A 120 -0.21 -0.69 2.13
CA ASN A 120 -1.45 -0.12 1.61
C ASN A 120 -1.82 1.20 2.29
N ALA A 121 -1.51 1.37 3.57
CA ALA A 121 -1.70 2.65 4.25
C ALA A 121 -0.91 3.77 3.58
N GLY A 122 0.32 3.51 3.15
CA GLY A 122 1.12 4.45 2.37
C GLY A 122 0.46 4.81 1.04
N ASN A 123 -0.12 3.83 0.37
CA ASN A 123 -0.82 4.04 -0.89
C ASN A 123 -2.05 4.93 -0.73
N LEU A 124 -2.81 4.77 0.35
CA LEU A 124 -3.94 5.63 0.67
C LEU A 124 -3.48 7.07 0.94
N GLN A 125 -2.36 7.26 1.62
CA GLN A 125 -1.82 8.59 1.87
C GLN A 125 -1.40 9.30 0.59
N SER A 126 -0.97 8.57 -0.44
CA SER A 126 -0.61 9.17 -1.72
C SER A 126 -1.81 9.82 -2.41
N ARG A 127 -3.01 9.29 -2.20
CA ARG A 127 -4.24 9.90 -2.73
C ARG A 127 -4.52 11.26 -2.10
N PHE A 128 -4.35 11.37 -0.79
CA PHE A 128 -4.51 12.64 -0.09
C PHE A 128 -3.45 13.65 -0.51
N ALA A 129 -2.22 13.19 -0.76
CA ALA A 129 -1.17 14.04 -1.29
C ALA A 129 -1.54 14.63 -2.66
N ALA A 130 -2.16 13.82 -3.52
CA ALA A 130 -2.59 14.26 -4.83
C ALA A 130 -3.70 15.32 -4.74
N THR A 131 -4.64 15.14 -3.81
CA THR A 131 -5.72 16.12 -3.60
C THR A 131 -5.20 17.43 -3.03
N ASP A 132 -4.22 17.39 -2.13
CA ASP A 132 -3.60 18.60 -1.58
C ASP A 132 -2.92 19.44 -2.67
N LEU A 133 -2.26 18.77 -3.62
CA LEU A 133 -1.60 19.45 -4.74
C LEU A 133 -2.61 19.97 -5.77
N ALA A 134 -3.74 19.31 -5.92
CA ALA A 134 -4.79 19.67 -6.84
C ALA A 134 -5.79 20.67 -6.25
N SER A 135 -5.68 21.00 -4.98
CA SER A 135 -6.62 21.90 -4.30
C SER A 135 -6.63 23.27 -4.97
N PRO A 136 -7.78 23.72 -5.48
CA PRO A 136 -7.86 25.07 -6.02
C PRO A 136 -7.77 26.08 -4.90
N ARG A 137 -7.06 27.14 -5.16
CA ARG A 137 -7.00 28.24 -4.21
C ARG A 137 -8.22 29.14 -4.36
N HIS A 138 -8.68 29.60 -3.27
CA HIS A 138 -9.75 30.58 -3.17
C HIS A 138 -9.21 32.00 -3.21
#